data_65a4fc37524812728f73cd14a5a3e47a
#
_entry.id   65a4fc37524812728f73cd14a5a3e47a
#
_cell.length_a   1.000
_cell.length_b   1.000
_cell.length_c   1.000
_cell.angle_alpha   90.00
_cell.angle_beta   90.00
_cell.angle_gamma   90.00
#
_symmetry.space_group_name_H-M   'P 1'
#
loop_
_entity.id
_entity.type
_entity.pdbx_description
1 polymer ?
#
loop_
_entity_poly.entity_id
_entity_poly.type
_entity_poly.pdbx_seq_one_letter_code
_entity_poly.pdbx_strand_id
1 'polypeptide(L)'
;KFTPINYFKFFNKNFIVFADYANISPSYQPAHSHADTFNFVYFFKNESIVVDPGISTYEKNNIRQLQRSTLYHNTITYDNHNSSEVWGGFRCGKRAEVINLKIKDNKISASHDGFKHLGCYHKREISLNNNSLVISDSIKEIKNKNKISRIHFSPYVKINISSNSIKINNEITFSWKGVVKWRMKYYDFSLG
;
A
#
# COMPACT_ATOMS: atom_id res chain seq x y z
N LYS A 1 14.43 -2.39 -25.30
CA LYS A 1 14.83 -2.44 -23.89
C LYS A 1 13.57 -2.67 -23.08
N PHE A 2 13.38 -3.85 -22.50
CA PHE A 2 12.30 -4.08 -21.53
C PHE A 2 12.63 -3.27 -20.28
N THR A 3 11.75 -2.36 -19.91
CA THR A 3 11.83 -1.70 -18.59
C THR A 3 11.39 -2.75 -17.57
N PRO A 4 12.18 -3.08 -16.53
CA PRO A 4 11.74 -4.05 -15.54
C PRO A 4 10.47 -3.56 -14.87
N ILE A 5 9.46 -4.41 -14.84
CA ILE A 5 8.25 -4.18 -14.06
C ILE A 5 8.66 -4.40 -12.60
N ASN A 6 8.72 -3.34 -11.81
CA ASN A 6 9.19 -3.38 -10.42
C ASN A 6 8.09 -3.93 -9.47
N TYR A 7 7.49 -5.08 -9.82
CA TYR A 7 6.64 -5.87 -8.95
C TYR A 7 7.47 -7.02 -8.37
N PHE A 8 7.38 -7.20 -7.05
CA PHE A 8 8.19 -8.19 -6.35
C PHE A 8 7.30 -9.20 -5.63
N LYS A 9 7.70 -10.45 -5.70
CA LYS A 9 7.06 -11.56 -5.02
C LYS A 9 7.99 -12.10 -3.94
N PHE A 10 7.52 -12.06 -2.68
CA PHE A 10 8.11 -12.78 -1.56
C PHE A 10 7.22 -13.98 -1.23
N PHE A 11 7.80 -15.13 -0.94
CA PHE A 11 7.01 -16.31 -0.61
C PHE A 11 7.79 -17.32 0.22
N ASN A 12 7.05 -18.12 0.97
CA ASN A 12 7.50 -19.36 1.56
C ASN A 12 6.38 -20.42 1.43
N LYS A 13 6.50 -21.54 2.14
CA LYS A 13 5.49 -22.62 2.09
C LYS A 13 4.09 -22.19 2.56
N ASN A 14 3.98 -21.13 3.38
CA ASN A 14 2.73 -20.72 4.01
C ASN A 14 2.15 -19.45 3.42
N PHE A 15 2.98 -18.55 2.90
CA PHE A 15 2.49 -17.24 2.44
C PHE A 15 3.13 -16.73 1.15
N ILE A 16 2.41 -15.82 0.51
CA ILE A 16 2.85 -15.09 -0.66
C ILE A 16 2.55 -13.60 -0.43
N VAL A 17 3.52 -12.75 -0.74
CA VAL A 17 3.36 -11.29 -0.78
C VAL A 17 3.71 -10.78 -2.16
N PHE A 18 2.84 -9.98 -2.74
CA PHE A 18 3.18 -9.17 -3.91
C PHE A 18 3.31 -7.72 -3.46
N ALA A 19 4.42 -7.09 -3.80
CA ALA A 19 4.73 -5.70 -3.46
C ALA A 19 5.01 -4.89 -4.72
N ASP A 20 4.38 -3.72 -4.80
CA ASP A 20 4.52 -2.80 -5.92
C ASP A 20 5.56 -1.73 -5.61
N TYR A 21 6.67 -1.77 -6.34
CA TYR A 21 7.73 -0.77 -6.35
C TYR A 21 7.87 -0.12 -7.73
N ALA A 22 6.86 -0.23 -8.56
CA ALA A 22 6.81 0.40 -9.87
C ALA A 22 6.43 1.90 -9.75
N ASN A 23 6.76 2.64 -10.80
CA ASN A 23 6.15 3.93 -11.02
C ASN A 23 4.69 3.73 -11.44
N ILE A 24 3.80 4.58 -10.97
CA ILE A 24 2.37 4.45 -11.30
C ILE A 24 2.15 4.71 -12.79
N SER A 25 1.60 3.73 -13.46
CA SER A 25 1.22 3.72 -14.88
C SER A 25 2.32 4.14 -15.89
N PRO A 26 2.20 3.73 -17.16
CA PRO A 26 3.03 4.25 -18.25
C PRO A 26 2.82 5.75 -18.45
N SER A 27 3.85 6.45 -18.96
CA SER A 27 3.78 7.90 -19.19
C SER A 27 2.67 8.31 -20.16
N TYR A 28 2.38 7.45 -21.12
CA TYR A 28 1.40 7.68 -22.20
C TYR A 28 -0.04 7.25 -21.86
N GLN A 29 -0.27 6.52 -20.74
CA GLN A 29 -1.58 5.96 -20.39
C GLN A 29 -1.88 6.11 -18.89
N PRO A 30 -2.10 7.33 -18.38
CA PRO A 30 -2.32 7.56 -16.95
C PRO A 30 -3.77 7.38 -16.49
N ALA A 31 -4.71 7.06 -17.39
CA ALA A 31 -6.14 7.07 -17.10
C ALA A 31 -6.57 6.11 -15.98
N HIS A 32 -5.86 4.98 -15.83
CA HIS A 32 -6.13 3.97 -14.81
C HIS A 32 -5.22 4.06 -13.58
N SER A 33 -4.38 5.10 -13.48
CA SER A 33 -3.47 5.29 -12.35
C SER A 33 -4.20 5.47 -11.03
N HIS A 34 -3.65 4.85 -9.99
CA HIS A 34 -4.01 5.08 -8.60
C HIS A 34 -2.81 5.69 -7.87
N ALA A 35 -3.05 6.37 -6.78
CA ALA A 35 -1.98 6.91 -5.94
C ALA A 35 -1.53 5.85 -4.90
N ASP A 36 -1.03 4.71 -5.39
CA ASP A 36 -0.84 3.44 -4.69
C ASP A 36 0.63 3.01 -4.55
N THR A 37 1.58 3.89 -4.83
CA THR A 37 3.02 3.60 -4.74
C THR A 37 3.36 2.91 -3.41
N PHE A 38 4.09 1.78 -3.51
CA PHE A 38 4.44 0.88 -2.41
C PHE A 38 3.27 0.09 -1.83
N ASN A 39 2.17 -0.06 -2.56
CA ASN A 39 1.11 -0.97 -2.18
C ASN A 39 1.60 -2.42 -2.12
N PHE A 40 0.94 -3.25 -1.33
CA PHE A 40 1.20 -4.68 -1.25
C PHE A 40 -0.07 -5.46 -0.94
N VAL A 41 -0.07 -6.74 -1.32
CA VAL A 41 -1.10 -7.71 -0.94
C VAL A 41 -0.43 -8.93 -0.32
N TYR A 42 -1.15 -9.60 0.59
CA TYR A 42 -0.62 -10.72 1.35
C TYR A 42 -1.62 -11.87 1.37
N PHE A 43 -1.15 -13.06 1.05
CA PHE A 43 -1.89 -14.32 1.08
C PHE A 43 -1.25 -15.26 2.09
N PHE A 44 -2.08 -16.00 2.81
CA PHE A 44 -1.65 -17.04 3.71
C PHE A 44 -2.44 -18.31 3.44
N LYS A 45 -1.75 -19.45 3.19
CA LYS A 45 -2.38 -20.72 2.81
C LYS A 45 -3.40 -20.58 1.68
N ASN A 46 -3.08 -19.77 0.67
CA ASN A 46 -3.93 -19.40 -0.48
C ASN A 46 -5.16 -18.54 -0.16
N GLU A 47 -5.34 -18.11 1.09
CA GLU A 47 -6.37 -17.15 1.45
C GLU A 47 -5.85 -15.70 1.38
N SER A 48 -6.66 -14.79 0.84
CA SER A 48 -6.35 -13.35 0.83
C SER A 48 -6.50 -12.79 2.24
N ILE A 49 -5.43 -12.24 2.80
CA ILE A 49 -5.41 -11.66 4.14
C ILE A 49 -5.34 -10.13 4.08
N VAL A 50 -4.34 -9.59 3.35
CA VAL A 50 -4.26 -8.16 3.04
C VAL A 50 -4.58 -7.99 1.57
N VAL A 51 -5.56 -7.15 1.30
CA VAL A 51 -6.11 -6.92 -0.04
C VAL A 51 -5.88 -5.48 -0.48
N ASP A 52 -5.78 -5.28 -1.78
CA ASP A 52 -6.06 -3.99 -2.38
C ASP A 52 -7.56 -3.96 -2.71
N PRO A 53 -8.34 -3.02 -2.14
CA PRO A 53 -9.78 -2.98 -2.36
C PRO A 53 -10.19 -2.76 -3.83
N GLY A 54 -9.28 -2.25 -4.67
CA GLY A 54 -9.56 -2.03 -6.07
C GLY A 54 -10.61 -0.95 -6.32
N ILE A 55 -11.38 -1.12 -7.39
CA ILE A 55 -12.43 -0.17 -7.82
C ILE A 55 -13.76 -0.89 -8.02
N SER A 56 -14.86 -0.24 -7.65
CA SER A 56 -16.22 -0.72 -7.85
C SER A 56 -16.97 0.00 -8.98
N THR A 57 -16.43 1.11 -9.48
CA THR A 57 -17.10 1.91 -10.51
C THR A 57 -16.09 2.67 -11.39
N TYR A 58 -16.45 2.86 -12.66
CA TYR A 58 -15.77 3.75 -13.58
C TYR A 58 -16.45 5.11 -13.73
N GLU A 59 -17.57 5.33 -13.07
CA GLU A 59 -18.26 6.61 -13.07
C GLU A 59 -17.43 7.70 -12.39
N LYS A 60 -17.52 8.91 -12.92
CA LYS A 60 -16.85 10.08 -12.36
C LYS A 60 -17.59 10.57 -11.10
N ASN A 61 -17.41 9.91 -9.98
CA ASN A 61 -18.02 10.21 -8.70
C ASN A 61 -17.03 10.19 -7.53
N ASN A 62 -17.51 10.49 -6.33
CA ASN A 62 -16.67 10.54 -5.12
C ASN A 62 -16.14 9.14 -4.73
N ILE A 63 -16.87 8.06 -5.03
CA ILE A 63 -16.42 6.69 -4.74
C ILE A 63 -15.19 6.38 -5.60
N ARG A 64 -15.26 6.64 -6.90
CA ARG A 64 -14.15 6.46 -7.82
C ARG A 64 -12.92 7.27 -7.40
N GLN A 65 -13.13 8.54 -6.98
CA GLN A 65 -12.06 9.41 -6.52
C GLN A 65 -11.40 8.85 -5.25
N LEU A 66 -12.19 8.35 -4.31
CA LEU A 66 -11.73 7.74 -3.08
C LEU A 66 -10.91 6.48 -3.37
N GLN A 67 -11.42 5.59 -4.22
CA GLN A 67 -10.80 4.32 -4.56
C GLN A 67 -9.45 4.46 -5.28
N ARG A 68 -9.21 5.58 -5.94
CA ARG A 68 -7.92 5.92 -6.57
C ARG A 68 -6.95 6.63 -5.63
N SER A 69 -7.39 7.04 -4.46
CA SER A 69 -6.57 7.81 -3.52
C SER A 69 -5.66 6.91 -2.68
N THR A 70 -4.54 7.45 -2.22
CA THR A 70 -3.56 6.75 -1.37
C THR A 70 -4.19 6.13 -0.12
N LEU A 71 -5.24 6.74 0.40
CA LEU A 71 -5.89 6.22 1.61
C LEU A 71 -6.65 4.89 1.38
N TYR A 72 -6.86 4.49 0.12
CA TYR A 72 -7.54 3.25 -0.24
C TYR A 72 -6.57 2.08 -0.52
N HIS A 73 -5.27 2.31 -0.37
CA HIS A 73 -4.20 1.36 -0.63
C HIS A 73 -3.38 1.07 0.63
N ASN A 74 -2.61 -0.03 0.62
CA ASN A 74 -1.77 -0.47 1.73
C ASN A 74 -0.44 0.29 1.76
N THR A 75 -0.51 1.60 1.96
CA THR A 75 0.63 2.51 1.96
C THR A 75 0.40 3.70 2.90
N ILE A 76 1.27 4.72 2.84
CA ILE A 76 1.23 5.88 3.74
C ILE A 76 0.61 7.09 3.05
N THR A 77 -0.28 7.78 3.75
CA THR A 77 -0.60 9.21 3.49
C THR A 77 0.22 10.11 4.40
N TYR A 78 0.67 11.23 3.89
CA TYR A 78 1.37 12.27 4.63
C TYR A 78 0.55 13.55 4.65
N ASP A 79 0.20 14.06 5.83
CA ASP A 79 -0.63 15.25 6.03
C ASP A 79 -1.95 15.21 5.22
N ASN A 80 -2.57 14.02 5.12
CA ASN A 80 -3.76 13.71 4.31
C ASN A 80 -3.60 13.87 2.79
N HIS A 81 -2.38 13.98 2.27
CA HIS A 81 -2.12 14.07 0.84
C HIS A 81 -1.94 12.68 0.22
N ASN A 82 -2.30 12.60 -1.05
CA ASN A 82 -1.98 11.45 -1.89
C ASN A 82 -0.52 11.48 -2.34
N SER A 83 0.06 10.29 -2.54
CA SER A 83 1.43 10.15 -3.11
C SER A 83 1.51 10.64 -4.55
N SER A 84 0.38 10.67 -5.26
CA SER A 84 0.27 11.14 -6.66
C SER A 84 -1.03 11.91 -6.84
N GLU A 85 -1.05 12.83 -7.79
CA GLU A 85 -2.24 13.62 -8.11
C GLU A 85 -3.19 12.81 -8.99
N VAL A 86 -4.33 12.41 -8.43
CA VAL A 86 -5.41 11.71 -9.14
C VAL A 86 -6.73 12.45 -8.94
N TRP A 87 -7.44 12.74 -10.05
CA TRP A 87 -8.73 13.42 -9.98
C TRP A 87 -9.63 13.09 -11.17
N GLY A 88 -10.89 13.52 -11.10
CA GLY A 88 -11.84 13.50 -12.22
C GLY A 88 -12.09 12.12 -12.84
N GLY A 89 -11.98 11.05 -12.05
CA GLY A 89 -12.22 9.67 -12.49
C GLY A 89 -11.06 9.04 -13.26
N PHE A 90 -10.42 9.76 -14.20
CA PHE A 90 -9.39 9.24 -15.11
C PHE A 90 -8.16 10.14 -15.27
N ARG A 91 -8.11 11.26 -14.59
CA ARG A 91 -6.98 12.17 -14.69
C ARG A 91 -5.91 11.85 -13.65
N CYS A 92 -4.66 12.00 -14.07
CA CYS A 92 -3.49 11.91 -13.22
C CYS A 92 -2.51 13.01 -13.60
N GLY A 93 -2.06 13.79 -12.63
CA GLY A 93 -1.06 14.86 -12.81
C GLY A 93 0.32 14.39 -12.38
N LYS A 94 0.87 15.06 -11.36
CA LYS A 94 2.16 14.69 -10.79
C LYS A 94 2.10 13.30 -10.21
N ARG A 95 3.01 12.44 -10.65
CA ARG A 95 3.13 11.05 -10.22
C ARG A 95 4.34 10.89 -9.31
N ALA A 96 4.20 10.08 -8.28
CA ALA A 96 5.34 9.66 -7.47
C ALA A 96 6.34 8.89 -8.33
N GLU A 97 7.59 9.24 -8.23
CA GLU A 97 8.70 8.52 -8.84
C GLU A 97 9.40 7.68 -7.78
N VAL A 98 9.57 6.39 -8.07
CA VAL A 98 10.32 5.47 -7.23
C VAL A 98 11.81 5.66 -7.48
N ILE A 99 12.55 5.94 -6.42
CA ILE A 99 13.97 6.23 -6.43
C ILE A 99 14.71 5.35 -5.43
N ASN A 100 16.00 5.17 -5.66
CA ASN A 100 16.89 4.43 -4.76
C ASN A 100 16.46 2.99 -4.50
N LEU A 101 15.87 2.33 -5.52
CA LEU A 101 15.50 0.93 -5.44
C LEU A 101 16.72 0.05 -5.17
N LYS A 102 16.66 -0.74 -4.11
CA LYS A 102 17.67 -1.70 -3.69
C LYS A 102 17.03 -3.05 -3.45
N ILE A 103 17.60 -4.07 -4.05
CA ILE A 103 17.18 -5.46 -3.90
C ILE A 103 18.39 -6.22 -3.37
N LYS A 104 18.21 -6.95 -2.27
CA LYS A 104 19.25 -7.80 -1.71
C LYS A 104 18.59 -9.00 -1.03
N ASP A 105 18.91 -10.21 -1.48
CA ASP A 105 18.38 -11.46 -0.95
C ASP A 105 16.84 -11.40 -0.76
N ASN A 106 16.37 -11.57 0.47
CA ASN A 106 14.94 -11.53 0.83
C ASN A 106 14.48 -10.13 1.27
N LYS A 107 15.08 -9.07 0.72
CA LYS A 107 14.83 -7.69 1.12
C LYS A 107 14.75 -6.78 -0.09
N ILE A 108 13.75 -5.89 -0.07
CA ILE A 108 13.62 -4.80 -1.02
C ILE A 108 13.41 -3.49 -0.29
N SER A 109 14.00 -2.43 -0.77
CA SER A 109 13.75 -1.08 -0.27
C SER A 109 13.82 -0.06 -1.38
N ALA A 110 12.97 0.96 -1.32
CA ALA A 110 13.04 2.14 -2.17
C ALA A 110 12.47 3.35 -1.46
N SER A 111 12.68 4.52 -2.03
CA SER A 111 11.99 5.74 -1.66
C SER A 111 11.12 6.22 -2.82
N HIS A 112 10.12 7.05 -2.56
CA HIS A 112 9.43 7.80 -3.59
C HIS A 112 9.36 9.29 -3.24
N ASP A 113 9.24 10.10 -4.27
CA ASP A 113 9.24 11.57 -4.17
C ASP A 113 7.83 12.18 -4.15
N GLY A 114 6.78 11.39 -4.06
CA GLY A 114 5.39 11.85 -4.16
C GLY A 114 5.03 12.98 -3.18
N PHE A 115 5.69 13.03 -2.03
CA PHE A 115 5.51 14.09 -1.03
C PHE A 115 6.61 15.17 -1.06
N LYS A 116 7.44 15.21 -2.10
CA LYS A 116 8.55 16.19 -2.22
C LYS A 116 8.07 17.65 -2.12
N HIS A 117 6.90 17.95 -2.66
CA HIS A 117 6.29 19.29 -2.57
C HIS A 117 5.93 19.71 -1.12
N LEU A 118 5.83 18.73 -0.19
CA LEU A 118 5.64 18.94 1.25
C LEU A 118 6.97 18.88 2.03
N GLY A 119 8.11 18.76 1.32
CA GLY A 119 9.44 18.69 1.92
C GLY A 119 9.78 17.31 2.49
N CYS A 120 9.16 16.23 1.98
CA CYS A 120 9.46 14.90 2.51
C CYS A 120 9.51 13.81 1.43
N TYR A 121 10.10 12.67 1.83
CA TYR A 121 10.21 11.46 1.04
C TYR A 121 9.76 10.27 1.89
N HIS A 122 8.98 9.38 1.30
CA HIS A 122 8.60 8.12 1.93
C HIS A 122 9.55 7.02 1.46
N LYS A 123 10.08 6.26 2.41
CA LYS A 123 10.84 5.04 2.16
C LYS A 123 10.08 3.86 2.74
N ARG A 124 9.88 2.82 1.94
CA ARG A 124 9.41 1.51 2.40
C ARG A 124 10.47 0.45 2.18
N GLU A 125 10.63 -0.38 3.18
CA GLU A 125 11.45 -1.57 3.14
C GLU A 125 10.58 -2.78 3.50
N ILE A 126 10.66 -3.83 2.71
CA ILE A 126 10.05 -5.13 2.97
C ILE A 126 11.15 -6.16 3.06
N SER A 127 11.17 -6.93 4.13
CA SER A 127 12.11 -8.01 4.33
C SER A 127 11.42 -9.28 4.81
N LEU A 128 11.83 -10.41 4.26
CA LEU A 128 11.37 -11.73 4.64
C LEU A 128 12.43 -12.41 5.50
N ASN A 129 12.05 -12.72 6.73
CA ASN A 129 12.84 -13.53 7.65
C ASN A 129 12.09 -14.86 7.86
N ASN A 130 12.76 -15.98 7.91
CA ASN A 130 12.22 -17.34 8.03
C ASN A 130 10.68 -17.51 8.04
N ASN A 131 9.99 -17.02 9.06
CA ASN A 131 8.53 -17.11 9.22
C ASN A 131 7.85 -15.75 9.42
N SER A 132 8.56 -14.65 9.23
CA SER A 132 8.01 -13.29 9.42
C SER A 132 8.28 -12.39 8.23
N LEU A 133 7.27 -11.60 7.87
CA LEU A 133 7.39 -10.48 6.96
C LEU A 133 7.48 -9.20 7.79
N VAL A 134 8.51 -8.41 7.54
CA VAL A 134 8.68 -7.11 8.19
C VAL A 134 8.51 -6.01 7.15
N ILE A 135 7.57 -5.10 7.39
CA ILE A 135 7.37 -3.89 6.60
C ILE A 135 7.79 -2.71 7.45
N SER A 136 8.75 -1.95 6.97
CA SER A 136 9.25 -0.75 7.65
C SER A 136 9.04 0.47 6.78
N ASP A 137 8.26 1.41 7.28
CA ASP A 137 8.04 2.71 6.66
C ASP A 137 8.82 3.78 7.40
N SER A 138 9.47 4.66 6.66
CA SER A 138 10.11 5.85 7.19
C SER A 138 9.84 7.06 6.30
N ILE A 139 9.59 8.20 6.94
CA ILE A 139 9.41 9.48 6.27
C ILE A 139 10.59 10.37 6.67
N LYS A 140 11.42 10.72 5.68
CA LYS A 140 12.42 11.77 5.85
C LYS A 140 11.74 13.10 5.57
N GLU A 141 11.56 13.92 6.60
CA GLU A 141 10.76 15.15 6.58
C GLU A 141 11.46 16.33 7.25
N ILE A 142 11.07 17.54 6.86
CA ILE A 142 11.52 18.79 7.48
C ILE A 142 10.56 19.21 8.60
N LYS A 143 9.24 18.96 8.41
CA LYS A 143 8.18 19.32 9.36
C LYS A 143 7.47 18.05 9.81
N ASN A 144 7.37 17.87 11.14
CA ASN A 144 6.65 16.72 11.70
C ASN A 144 5.14 16.86 11.47
N LYS A 145 4.63 16.16 10.46
CA LYS A 145 3.22 16.15 10.06
C LYS A 145 2.59 14.80 10.34
N ASN A 146 1.27 14.72 10.18
CA ASN A 146 0.52 13.49 10.39
C ASN A 146 0.90 12.43 9.33
N LYS A 147 1.26 11.23 9.80
CA LYS A 147 1.61 10.07 8.97
C LYS A 147 0.67 8.93 9.29
N ILE A 148 -0.05 8.43 8.30
CA ILE A 148 -0.98 7.32 8.51
C ILE A 148 -0.66 6.21 7.52
N SER A 149 -0.13 5.11 8.03
CA SER A 149 0.00 3.85 7.30
C SER A 149 -1.32 3.08 7.38
N ARG A 150 -1.75 2.49 6.28
CA ARG A 150 -2.99 1.72 6.21
C ARG A 150 -2.71 0.30 5.75
N ILE A 151 -3.48 -0.61 6.29
CA ILE A 151 -3.55 -2.01 5.88
C ILE A 151 -5.02 -2.38 5.79
N HIS A 152 -5.44 -2.84 4.61
CA HIS A 152 -6.81 -3.27 4.34
C HIS A 152 -6.86 -4.79 4.42
N PHE A 153 -7.62 -5.29 5.38
CA PHE A 153 -7.81 -6.73 5.53
C PHE A 153 -8.99 -7.20 4.69
N SER A 154 -8.90 -8.43 4.20
CA SER A 154 -10.00 -9.11 3.52
C SER A 154 -11.25 -9.13 4.42
N PRO A 155 -12.45 -8.89 3.89
CA PRO A 155 -13.69 -8.94 4.67
C PRO A 155 -14.02 -10.35 5.20
N TYR A 156 -13.36 -11.36 4.67
CA TYR A 156 -13.60 -12.77 5.03
C TYR A 156 -12.72 -13.28 6.18
N VAL A 157 -11.77 -12.47 6.66
CA VAL A 157 -10.90 -12.88 7.77
C VAL A 157 -11.51 -12.53 9.12
N LYS A 158 -11.32 -13.41 10.10
CA LYS A 158 -11.69 -13.15 11.50
C LYS A 158 -10.58 -12.40 12.20
N ILE A 159 -10.88 -11.24 12.76
CA ILE A 159 -9.90 -10.35 13.39
C ILE A 159 -10.16 -10.30 14.89
N ASN A 160 -9.14 -10.64 15.68
CA ASN A 160 -9.10 -10.45 17.13
C ASN A 160 -8.06 -9.39 17.46
N ILE A 161 -8.49 -8.27 18.05
CA ILE A 161 -7.64 -7.10 18.35
C ILE A 161 -7.19 -7.16 19.80
N SER A 162 -5.89 -6.99 20.01
CA SER A 162 -5.25 -6.80 21.31
C SER A 162 -4.57 -5.42 21.35
N SER A 163 -3.99 -5.04 22.50
CA SER A 163 -3.34 -3.72 22.65
C SER A 163 -2.24 -3.44 21.63
N ASN A 164 -1.41 -4.44 21.30
CA ASN A 164 -0.22 -4.28 20.45
C ASN A 164 -0.17 -5.25 19.26
N SER A 165 -1.26 -5.97 19.00
CA SER A 165 -1.31 -6.94 17.92
C SER A 165 -2.73 -7.23 17.46
N ILE A 166 -2.82 -7.80 16.27
CA ILE A 166 -4.03 -8.40 15.72
C ILE A 166 -3.74 -9.86 15.46
N LYS A 167 -4.63 -10.75 15.86
CA LYS A 167 -4.67 -12.12 15.37
C LYS A 167 -5.71 -12.24 14.27
N ILE A 168 -5.31 -12.85 13.16
CA ILE A 168 -6.17 -13.14 12.02
C ILE A 168 -6.30 -14.64 11.89
N ASN A 169 -7.55 -15.13 11.82
CA ASN A 169 -7.92 -16.55 11.73
C ASN A 169 -7.23 -17.41 12.79
N ASN A 170 -6.83 -16.84 13.93
CA ASN A 170 -6.03 -17.46 15.00
C ASN A 170 -4.64 -17.99 14.58
N GLU A 171 -4.20 -17.76 13.35
CA GLU A 171 -2.95 -18.30 12.81
C GLU A 171 -1.88 -17.23 12.54
N ILE A 172 -2.30 -16.03 12.18
CA ILE A 172 -1.39 -14.95 11.80
C ILE A 172 -1.42 -13.88 12.86
N THR A 173 -0.25 -13.41 13.27
CA THR A 173 -0.14 -12.26 14.18
C THR A 173 0.48 -11.09 13.46
N PHE A 174 -0.25 -9.98 13.40
CA PHE A 174 0.28 -8.67 13.03
C PHE A 174 0.62 -7.92 14.30
N SER A 175 1.87 -7.47 14.42
CA SER A 175 2.31 -6.59 15.50
C SER A 175 2.97 -5.35 14.91
N TRP A 176 2.98 -4.26 15.67
CA TRP A 176 3.53 -2.98 15.22
C TRP A 176 4.28 -2.26 16.31
N LYS A 177 5.11 -1.31 15.90
CA LYS A 177 5.72 -0.32 16.76
C LYS A 177 5.09 1.03 16.45
N GLY A 178 4.60 1.74 17.47
CA GLY A 178 3.96 3.05 17.30
C GLY A 178 2.51 3.08 17.77
N VAL A 179 1.85 4.21 17.55
CA VAL A 179 0.43 4.41 17.89
C VAL A 179 -0.45 3.94 16.74
N VAL A 180 -1.38 3.04 17.03
CA VAL A 180 -2.34 2.55 16.04
C VAL A 180 -3.74 2.94 16.46
N LYS A 181 -4.49 3.50 15.51
CA LYS A 181 -5.92 3.75 15.63
C LYS A 181 -6.64 2.81 14.68
N TRP A 182 -7.57 2.03 15.21
CA TRP A 182 -8.36 1.11 14.43
C TRP A 182 -9.62 1.82 13.93
N ARG A 183 -9.97 1.55 12.68
CA ARG A 183 -11.25 1.89 12.11
C ARG A 183 -11.76 0.70 11.32
N MET A 184 -12.81 0.02 11.80
CA MET A 184 -13.56 -0.90 10.97
C MET A 184 -14.38 -0.11 9.95
N LYS A 185 -14.16 -0.37 8.67
CA LYS A 185 -15.09 -0.02 7.60
C LYS A 185 -15.39 -1.31 6.87
N TYR A 186 -16.65 -1.68 6.85
CA TYR A 186 -17.13 -2.68 5.92
C TYR A 186 -17.22 -2.02 4.55
N TYR A 187 -16.58 -2.59 3.56
CA TYR A 187 -16.78 -2.23 2.17
C TYR A 187 -17.83 -3.17 1.63
N ASP A 188 -18.97 -2.62 1.19
CA ASP A 188 -19.96 -3.39 0.46
C ASP A 188 -19.39 -3.62 -0.96
N PHE A 189 -18.99 -4.84 -1.24
CA PHE A 189 -18.57 -5.29 -2.55
C PHE A 189 -19.74 -5.87 -3.36
N SER A 190 -21.00 -5.57 -3.00
CA SER A 190 -22.13 -5.93 -3.85
C SER A 190 -21.93 -5.24 -5.20
N LEU A 191 -21.52 -6.04 -6.16
CA LEU A 191 -21.59 -5.69 -7.57
C LEU A 191 -23.07 -5.54 -7.90
N GLY A 192 -23.47 -4.27 -8.13
CA GLY A 192 -24.77 -3.99 -8.71
C GLY A 192 -24.85 -4.46 -10.15
#